data_71bda8273df05091022b67e5cc816a91
#
_entry.id   71bda8273df05091022b67e5cc816a91
#
_cell.length_a   1.000
_cell.length_b   1.000
_cell.length_c   1.000
_cell.angle_alpha   90.00
_cell.angle_beta   90.00
_cell.angle_gamma   90.00
#
_symmetry.space_group_name_H-M   'P 1'
#
loop_
_entity.id
_entity.type
_entity.pdbx_description
1 polymer ?
#
loop_
_entity_poly.entity_id
_entity_poly.type
_entity_poly.pdbx_seq_one_letter_code
_entity_poly.pdbx_strand_id
1 'polypeptide(L)'
;MRLKNILIVVKDIEHSKQFYHSKQFYHDLFGLNTILDNDGNVILTEGLVLQDEKIWKEVLNKDIIPENHASELYFEEPDIEAFARKLEKLYPNIRYVNRLMTHSWGQKVVRFYDPDGNLIEVGTPM
;
A
#
# COMPACT_ATOMS: atom_id res chain seq x y z
N MET A 1 20.81 -8.13 14.96
CA MET A 1 19.46 -8.41 14.41
C MET A 1 18.75 -7.10 14.14
N ARG A 2 18.01 -7.02 13.03
CA ARG A 2 17.23 -5.82 12.70
C ARG A 2 16.01 -6.22 11.88
N LEU A 3 14.94 -5.45 12.00
CA LEU A 3 13.80 -5.57 11.08
C LEU A 3 14.22 -4.95 9.75
N LYS A 4 14.37 -5.76 8.72
CA LYS A 4 14.87 -5.30 7.42
C LYS A 4 13.74 -4.91 6.47
N ASN A 5 12.71 -5.75 6.37
CA ASN A 5 11.62 -5.56 5.43
C ASN A 5 10.28 -5.87 6.08
N ILE A 6 9.24 -5.22 5.57
CA ILE A 6 7.85 -5.61 5.80
C ILE A 6 7.31 -6.09 4.46
N LEU A 7 6.68 -7.25 4.47
CA LEU A 7 6.15 -7.87 3.26
C LEU A 7 4.64 -7.77 3.26
N ILE A 8 4.08 -7.33 2.13
CA ILE A 8 2.65 -7.39 1.88
C ILE A 8 2.39 -8.27 0.68
N VAL A 9 1.23 -8.90 0.66
CA VAL A 9 0.84 -9.83 -0.41
C VAL A 9 0.00 -9.08 -1.43
N VAL A 10 0.34 -9.26 -2.69
CA VAL A 10 -0.33 -8.61 -3.82
C VAL A 10 -0.65 -9.63 -4.89
N LYS A 11 -1.74 -9.41 -5.62
CA LYS A 11 -2.17 -10.35 -6.67
C LYS A 11 -1.48 -10.09 -7.99
N ASP A 12 -1.21 -8.83 -8.27
CA ASP A 12 -0.69 -8.42 -9.56
C ASP A 12 0.41 -7.39 -9.37
N ILE A 13 1.63 -7.84 -9.49
CA ILE A 13 2.79 -6.95 -9.38
C ILE A 13 3.02 -6.20 -10.68
N GLU A 14 2.94 -6.87 -11.83
CA GLU A 14 3.40 -6.32 -13.10
C GLU A 14 2.53 -6.58 -14.32
N HIS A 15 1.57 -7.47 -14.26
CA HIS A 15 0.99 -8.04 -15.48
C HIS A 15 -0.42 -7.60 -15.80
N SER A 16 -1.01 -6.76 -15.01
CA SER A 16 -2.35 -6.30 -15.29
C SER A 16 -2.36 -5.41 -16.51
N LYS A 17 -3.24 -5.73 -17.42
CA LYS A 17 -3.62 -4.83 -18.51
C LYS A 17 -4.65 -3.83 -18.04
N GLN A 18 -5.01 -3.89 -16.78
CA GLN A 18 -5.95 -3.00 -16.18
C GLN A 18 -5.25 -1.80 -15.56
N PHE A 19 -5.98 -1.00 -14.87
CA PHE A 19 -5.60 0.36 -14.52
C PHE A 19 -4.38 0.49 -13.63
N TYR A 20 -4.05 -0.53 -12.85
CA TYR A 20 -2.90 -0.42 -11.97
C TYR A 20 -2.35 -1.77 -11.55
N HIS A 21 -1.06 -1.80 -11.43
CA HIS A 21 -0.33 -2.84 -10.74
C HIS A 21 0.06 -2.32 -9.37
N SER A 22 0.33 -3.23 -8.46
CA SER A 22 0.74 -2.87 -7.10
C SER A 22 2.01 -2.02 -7.09
N LYS A 23 2.99 -2.39 -7.90
CA LYS A 23 4.24 -1.65 -8.03
C LYS A 23 4.02 -0.21 -8.49
N GLN A 24 3.17 0.00 -9.50
CA GLN A 24 2.83 1.32 -10.03
C GLN A 24 2.05 2.14 -8.98
N PHE A 25 1.14 1.50 -8.26
CA PHE A 25 0.37 2.13 -7.21
C PHE A 25 1.27 2.75 -6.14
N TYR A 26 2.25 1.98 -5.64
CA TYR A 26 3.15 2.47 -4.60
C TYR A 26 4.14 3.51 -5.12
N HIS A 27 4.51 3.44 -6.38
CA HIS A 27 5.33 4.47 -7.00
C HIS A 27 4.56 5.78 -7.18
N ASP A 28 3.37 5.72 -7.75
CA ASP A 28 2.58 6.91 -8.05
C ASP A 28 2.15 7.68 -6.81
N LEU A 29 1.71 6.97 -5.79
CA LEU A 29 1.16 7.60 -4.59
C LEU A 29 2.22 7.95 -3.55
N PHE A 30 3.24 7.12 -3.41
CA PHE A 30 4.17 7.22 -2.29
C PHE A 30 5.62 7.46 -2.72
N GLY A 31 5.88 7.48 -4.01
CA GLY A 31 7.23 7.69 -4.53
C GLY A 31 8.20 6.54 -4.26
N LEU A 32 7.69 5.35 -3.95
CA LEU A 32 8.55 4.20 -3.70
C LEU A 32 9.06 3.64 -5.03
N ASN A 33 10.34 3.30 -5.07
CA ASN A 33 11.00 2.80 -6.26
C ASN A 33 11.45 1.35 -6.07
N THR A 34 11.51 0.61 -7.17
CA THR A 34 12.00 -0.77 -7.15
C THR A 34 13.51 -0.78 -6.92
N ILE A 35 13.94 -1.51 -5.90
CA ILE A 35 15.37 -1.78 -5.65
C ILE A 35 15.77 -3.08 -6.31
N LEU A 36 14.93 -4.11 -6.18
CA LEU A 36 15.23 -5.44 -6.69
C LEU A 36 13.94 -6.15 -7.08
N ASP A 37 13.93 -6.73 -8.25
CA ASP A 37 12.81 -7.49 -8.79
C ASP A 37 13.23 -8.94 -8.97
N ASN A 38 12.69 -9.83 -8.14
CA ASN A 38 13.01 -11.26 -8.12
C ASN A 38 11.84 -12.11 -8.62
N ASP A 39 11.15 -11.65 -9.65
CA ASP A 39 10.06 -12.41 -10.27
C ASP A 39 9.03 -12.93 -9.24
N GLY A 40 8.13 -12.05 -8.86
CA GLY A 40 7.12 -12.35 -7.84
C GLY A 40 7.49 -11.92 -6.43
N ASN A 41 8.68 -11.35 -6.25
CA ASN A 41 9.11 -10.74 -4.99
C ASN A 41 9.85 -9.45 -5.33
N VAL A 42 9.20 -8.33 -5.12
CA VAL A 42 9.75 -7.02 -5.50
C VAL A 42 10.06 -6.22 -4.24
N ILE A 43 11.31 -5.83 -4.10
CA ILE A 43 11.75 -5.00 -2.97
C ILE A 43 11.71 -3.54 -3.40
N LEU A 44 10.98 -2.74 -2.66
CA LEU A 44 10.87 -1.31 -2.87
C LEU A 44 11.75 -0.55 -1.86
N THR A 45 11.95 0.72 -2.13
CA THR A 45 12.61 1.61 -1.16
C THR A 45 11.84 1.59 0.17
N GLU A 46 12.52 1.94 1.23
CA GLU A 46 12.00 1.97 2.61
C GLU A 46 11.61 0.60 3.17
N GLY A 47 12.08 -0.48 2.56
CA GLY A 47 11.91 -1.82 3.11
C GLY A 47 10.56 -2.46 2.88
N LEU A 48 9.72 -1.91 2.02
CA LEU A 48 8.47 -2.55 1.65
C LEU A 48 8.71 -3.59 0.56
N VAL A 49 8.19 -4.80 0.77
CA VAL A 49 8.31 -5.90 -0.19
C VAL A 49 6.92 -6.27 -0.69
N LEU A 50 6.76 -6.34 -2.01
CA LEU A 50 5.55 -6.84 -2.65
C LEU A 50 5.76 -8.30 -3.01
N GLN A 51 4.93 -9.18 -2.47
CA GLN A 51 5.04 -10.62 -2.67
C GLN A 51 3.85 -11.15 -3.44
N ASP A 52 4.10 -11.89 -4.52
CA ASP A 52 3.06 -12.54 -5.29
C ASP A 52 2.25 -13.51 -4.43
N GLU A 53 0.92 -13.41 -4.51
CA GLU A 53 0.01 -14.19 -3.72
C GLU A 53 0.15 -15.70 -3.94
N LYS A 54 0.24 -16.12 -5.20
CA LYS A 54 0.31 -17.56 -5.51
C LYS A 54 1.54 -18.21 -4.91
N ILE A 55 2.68 -17.55 -5.08
CA ILE A 55 3.95 -18.05 -4.53
C ILE A 55 3.86 -18.12 -3.00
N TRP A 56 3.30 -17.08 -2.38
CA TRP A 56 3.22 -17.00 -0.92
C TRP A 56 2.31 -18.08 -0.33
N LYS A 57 1.17 -18.34 -0.97
CA LYS A 57 0.27 -19.42 -0.58
C LYS A 57 0.96 -20.77 -0.61
N GLU A 58 1.76 -21.03 -1.64
CA GLU A 58 2.51 -22.28 -1.75
C GLU A 58 3.58 -22.39 -0.67
N VAL A 59 4.32 -21.30 -0.44
CA VAL A 59 5.37 -21.29 0.58
C VAL A 59 4.82 -21.55 1.97
N LEU A 60 3.71 -20.91 2.33
CA LEU A 60 3.11 -21.04 3.65
C LEU A 60 2.13 -22.19 3.78
N ASN A 61 1.62 -22.69 2.66
CA ASN A 61 0.50 -23.64 2.62
C ASN A 61 -0.70 -23.10 3.41
N LYS A 62 -1.03 -21.83 3.21
CA LYS A 62 -2.13 -21.13 3.87
C LYS A 62 -2.80 -20.16 2.91
N ASP A 63 -4.08 -19.90 3.14
CA ASP A 63 -4.80 -18.88 2.40
C ASP A 63 -4.42 -17.48 2.88
N ILE A 64 -4.51 -16.54 1.96
CA ILE A 64 -4.27 -15.13 2.25
C ILE A 64 -5.62 -14.49 2.57
N ILE A 65 -5.65 -13.73 3.65
CA ILE A 65 -6.87 -13.05 4.09
C ILE A 65 -6.69 -11.55 3.87
N PRO A 66 -7.25 -10.98 2.77
CA PRO A 66 -7.20 -9.54 2.57
C PRO A 66 -8.11 -8.83 3.57
N GLU A 67 -7.87 -7.54 3.77
CA GLU A 67 -8.70 -6.70 4.64
C GLU A 67 -8.89 -7.27 6.04
N ASN A 68 -7.86 -7.90 6.56
CA ASN A 68 -7.94 -8.52 7.89
C ASN A 68 -7.82 -7.50 9.04
N HIS A 69 -7.42 -6.26 8.74
CA HIS A 69 -7.29 -5.16 9.69
C HIS A 69 -6.33 -5.43 10.86
N ALA A 70 -5.41 -6.38 10.68
CA ALA A 70 -4.45 -6.74 11.70
C ALA A 70 -3.14 -5.95 11.59
N SER A 71 -2.98 -5.19 10.53
CA SER A 71 -1.81 -4.35 10.29
C SER A 71 -2.18 -3.23 9.32
N GLU A 72 -1.33 -2.22 9.27
CA GLU A 72 -1.46 -1.14 8.30
C GLU A 72 -0.09 -0.66 7.87
N LEU A 73 -0.03 -0.02 6.70
CA LEU A 73 1.09 0.79 6.29
C LEU A 73 0.75 2.24 6.63
N TYR A 74 1.59 2.88 7.42
CA TYR A 74 1.38 4.28 7.81
C TYR A 74 2.39 5.17 7.10
N PHE A 75 1.87 6.16 6.37
CA PHE A 75 2.68 7.18 5.69
C PHE A 75 2.37 8.54 6.27
N GLU A 76 3.38 9.37 6.39
CA GLU A 76 3.25 10.73 6.90
C GLU A 76 3.34 11.71 5.73
N GLU A 77 2.38 12.63 5.62
CA GLU A 77 2.32 13.59 4.54
C GLU A 77 1.89 14.96 5.06
N PRO A 78 2.81 15.96 5.06
CA PRO A 78 2.46 17.31 5.50
C PRO A 78 1.38 17.99 4.66
N ASP A 79 1.37 17.76 3.34
CA ASP A 79 0.35 18.32 2.43
C ASP A 79 -0.68 17.25 2.08
N ILE A 80 -1.43 16.83 3.10
CA ILE A 80 -2.39 15.73 2.95
C ILE A 80 -3.56 16.08 2.03
N GLU A 81 -3.93 17.36 1.92
CA GLU A 81 -4.97 17.78 0.99
C GLU A 81 -4.55 17.54 -0.46
N ALA A 82 -3.31 17.87 -0.80
CA ALA A 82 -2.78 17.60 -2.14
C ALA A 82 -2.71 16.10 -2.41
N PHE A 83 -2.32 15.30 -1.40
CA PHE A 83 -2.31 13.85 -1.51
C PHE A 83 -3.72 13.31 -1.76
N ALA A 84 -4.71 13.78 -1.01
CA ALA A 84 -6.08 13.33 -1.16
C ALA A 84 -6.63 13.62 -2.57
N ARG A 85 -6.31 14.78 -3.13
CA ARG A 85 -6.69 15.12 -4.51
C ARG A 85 -6.00 14.21 -5.53
N LYS A 86 -4.73 13.94 -5.34
CA LYS A 86 -3.95 13.03 -6.20
C LYS A 86 -4.52 11.62 -6.16
N LEU A 87 -4.86 11.13 -4.98
CA LEU A 87 -5.45 9.81 -4.80
C LEU A 87 -6.76 9.68 -5.59
N GLU A 88 -7.66 10.64 -5.47
CA GLU A 88 -8.92 10.62 -6.22
C GLU A 88 -8.70 10.72 -7.73
N LYS A 89 -7.74 11.54 -8.15
CA LYS A 89 -7.47 11.74 -9.57
C LYS A 89 -6.89 10.50 -10.22
N LEU A 90 -5.93 9.85 -9.59
CA LEU A 90 -5.22 8.70 -10.16
C LEU A 90 -5.97 7.39 -9.95
N TYR A 91 -6.66 7.26 -8.82
CA TYR A 91 -7.34 6.03 -8.44
C TYR A 91 -8.76 6.32 -7.96
N PRO A 92 -9.65 6.74 -8.87
CA PRO A 92 -11.00 7.17 -8.49
C PRO A 92 -11.85 6.05 -7.89
N ASN A 93 -11.49 4.79 -8.13
CA ASN A 93 -12.21 3.63 -7.62
C ASN A 93 -11.59 3.06 -6.34
N ILE A 94 -10.65 3.78 -5.75
CA ILE A 94 -10.03 3.32 -4.49
C ILE A 94 -11.09 3.15 -3.42
N ARG A 95 -10.94 2.11 -2.59
CA ARG A 95 -11.89 1.85 -1.51
C ARG A 95 -11.40 2.49 -0.23
N TYR A 96 -12.20 3.40 0.31
CA TYR A 96 -11.87 4.11 1.54
C TYR A 96 -12.38 3.37 2.76
N VAL A 97 -11.61 3.41 3.85
CA VAL A 97 -12.11 3.18 5.19
C VAL A 97 -12.71 4.48 5.71
N ASN A 98 -11.95 5.57 5.58
CA ASN A 98 -12.47 6.92 5.80
C ASN A 98 -11.78 7.90 4.85
N ARG A 99 -12.55 8.85 4.32
CA ARG A 99 -11.99 9.96 3.56
C ARG A 99 -11.28 10.91 4.51
N LEU A 100 -10.60 11.91 3.95
CA LEU A 100 -9.85 12.86 4.75
C LEU A 100 -10.70 13.43 5.88
N MET A 101 -10.23 13.26 7.10
CA MET A 101 -10.91 13.72 8.31
C MET A 101 -9.88 14.26 9.31
N THR A 102 -10.37 15.06 10.26
CA THR A 102 -9.53 15.59 11.33
C THR A 102 -9.92 14.90 12.64
N HIS A 103 -8.93 14.30 13.30
CA HIS A 103 -9.14 13.75 14.65
C HIS A 103 -9.22 14.85 15.71
N SER A 104 -9.75 14.52 16.88
CA SER A 104 -9.91 15.47 17.99
C SER A 104 -8.59 16.06 18.45
N TRP A 105 -7.46 15.37 18.22
CA TRP A 105 -6.14 15.89 18.57
C TRP A 105 -5.49 16.70 17.45
N GLY A 106 -6.25 17.03 16.39
CA GLY A 106 -5.81 17.94 15.31
C GLY A 106 -5.15 17.28 14.11
N GLN A 107 -4.79 16.02 14.20
CA GLN A 107 -4.18 15.31 13.06
C GLN A 107 -5.22 15.01 11.99
N LYS A 108 -4.87 15.26 10.73
CA LYS A 108 -5.70 14.88 9.60
C LYS A 108 -5.23 13.53 9.09
N VAL A 109 -6.17 12.66 8.77
CA VAL A 109 -5.88 11.31 8.26
C VAL A 109 -6.84 10.90 7.16
N VAL A 110 -6.37 10.03 6.28
CA VAL A 110 -7.18 9.31 5.30
C VAL A 110 -6.76 7.84 5.35
N ARG A 111 -7.75 6.94 5.33
CA ARG A 111 -7.49 5.49 5.34
C ARG A 111 -8.17 4.85 4.15
N PHE A 112 -7.46 3.95 3.50
CA PHE A 112 -7.96 3.26 2.33
C PHE A 112 -7.21 1.94 2.13
N TYR A 113 -7.69 1.14 1.18
CA TYR A 113 -7.03 -0.10 0.83
C TYR A 113 -6.21 0.09 -0.45
N ASP A 114 -5.09 -0.63 -0.55
CA ASP A 114 -4.44 -0.78 -1.83
C ASP A 114 -5.30 -1.71 -2.73
N PRO A 115 -4.95 -1.91 -4.00
CA PRO A 115 -5.76 -2.76 -4.88
C PRO A 115 -5.94 -4.18 -4.40
N ASP A 116 -5.11 -4.66 -3.49
CA ASP A 116 -5.10 -6.04 -3.01
C ASP A 116 -5.70 -6.19 -1.61
N GLY A 117 -6.22 -5.12 -1.03
CA GLY A 117 -6.86 -5.16 0.27
C GLY A 117 -5.92 -4.93 1.45
N ASN A 118 -4.73 -4.40 1.21
CA ASN A 118 -3.83 -3.99 2.30
C ASN A 118 -4.23 -2.61 2.81
N LEU A 119 -4.34 -2.48 4.13
CA LEU A 119 -4.77 -1.24 4.76
C LEU A 119 -3.64 -0.21 4.77
N ILE A 120 -3.98 1.00 4.35
CA ILE A 120 -3.06 2.14 4.33
C ILE A 120 -3.67 3.29 5.11
N GLU A 121 -2.87 3.92 5.93
CA GLU A 121 -3.21 5.20 6.57
C GLU A 121 -2.18 6.23 6.16
N VAL A 122 -2.66 7.40 5.74
CA VAL A 122 -1.81 8.56 5.52
C VAL A 122 -2.25 9.65 6.49
N GLY A 123 -1.32 10.19 7.23
CA GLY A 123 -1.59 11.21 8.24
C GLY A 123 -0.63 12.37 8.18
N THR A 124 -1.07 13.52 8.70
CA THR A 124 -0.19 14.66 8.88
C THR A 124 0.82 14.39 9.99
N PRO A 125 2.01 14.99 9.94
CA PRO A 125 3.00 14.87 11.01
C PRO A 125 2.42 15.26 12.37
N MET A 126 2.85 14.53 13.38
CA MET A 126 2.49 14.85 14.77
C MET A 126 3.70 15.35 15.53
#